data_91e37f987b83fe43edf903e365630a25
#
_entry.id   91e37f987b83fe43edf903e365630a25
#
_cell.length_a   1.000
_cell.length_b   1.000
_cell.length_c   1.000
_cell.angle_alpha   90.00
_cell.angle_beta   90.00
_cell.angle_gamma   90.00
#
_symmetry.space_group_name_H-M   'P 1'
#
loop_
_entity.id
_entity.type
_entity.pdbx_description
1 polymer ?
#
loop_
_entity_poly.entity_id
_entity_poly.type
_entity_poly.pdbx_seq_one_letter_code
_entity_poly.pdbx_strand_id
1 'polypeptide(L)'
;PVSRALAVDLASVAGPLTADPSAAAIFAPGGVPLTEGGRLQQSDLGGTLAQIRTVGVGDMYEGLLGHKLAEATAASGGPITVSDLRNARPALAPVLSRDAGHDHIAFLPLPADGGVAAAAAFGVLAHDPSAMQAAGAASEAVAARFRAQGGDAGTLLSQGGTAPGLPALPASTSFVVVDRKGGAVACSLTLNNLFGTGRVAPGTGILLAASPAVKPPPLLGAAIVWNENIHAFKAAIGGSGQNAAGLAVASVLAQAETSGGMSPVPDPGRANAVICAQYLPGEPQSCQFSTDPRGSGLASGGSQ
;
A
#
# COMPACT_ATOMS: atom_id res chain seq x y z
N PRO A 1 10.47 18.78 -7.86
CA PRO A 1 11.51 18.00 -8.57
C PRO A 1 11.15 16.52 -8.61
N VAL A 2 11.57 15.85 -9.68
CA VAL A 2 11.45 14.40 -9.84
C VAL A 2 12.42 13.72 -8.88
N SER A 3 11.95 12.74 -8.11
CA SER A 3 12.82 11.93 -7.25
C SER A 3 13.61 10.91 -8.08
N ARG A 4 14.70 10.41 -7.52
CA ARG A 4 15.48 9.32 -8.12
C ARG A 4 14.62 8.09 -8.43
N ALA A 5 13.74 7.71 -7.49
CA ALA A 5 12.81 6.58 -7.68
C ALA A 5 11.94 6.79 -8.92
N LEU A 6 11.25 7.93 -8.98
CA LEU A 6 10.38 8.24 -10.10
C LEU A 6 11.14 8.26 -11.43
N ALA A 7 12.38 8.79 -11.44
CA ALA A 7 13.19 8.80 -12.66
C ALA A 7 13.54 7.38 -13.14
N VAL A 8 13.90 6.48 -12.22
CA VAL A 8 14.21 5.07 -12.53
C VAL A 8 12.95 4.36 -13.05
N ASP A 9 11.83 4.56 -12.39
CA ASP A 9 10.55 3.96 -12.78
C ASP A 9 10.09 4.46 -14.15
N LEU A 10 10.19 5.78 -14.41
CA LEU A 10 9.90 6.37 -15.73
C LEU A 10 10.76 5.80 -16.83
N ALA A 11 12.06 5.65 -16.60
CA ALA A 11 12.98 5.08 -17.57
C ALA A 11 12.61 3.63 -17.93
N SER A 12 12.13 2.85 -16.97
CA SER A 12 11.77 1.43 -17.18
C SER A 12 10.52 1.23 -18.05
N VAL A 13 9.61 2.22 -18.10
CA VAL A 13 8.33 2.16 -18.82
C VAL A 13 8.13 3.30 -19.80
N ALA A 14 9.18 3.97 -20.20
CA ALA A 14 9.14 5.17 -21.04
C ALA A 14 8.34 4.95 -22.34
N GLY A 15 8.57 3.87 -23.07
CA GLY A 15 7.89 3.56 -24.33
C GLY A 15 6.34 3.49 -24.17
N PRO A 16 5.80 2.57 -23.35
CA PRO A 16 4.37 2.49 -23.13
C PRO A 16 3.75 3.78 -22.56
N LEU A 17 4.45 4.47 -21.68
CA LEU A 17 3.93 5.67 -21.01
C LEU A 17 3.86 6.87 -21.97
N THR A 18 4.82 7.00 -22.88
CA THR A 18 4.84 8.08 -23.88
C THR A 18 3.93 7.83 -25.07
N ALA A 19 3.36 6.63 -25.20
CA ALA A 19 2.37 6.32 -26.22
C ALA A 19 1.01 7.01 -25.97
N ASP A 20 0.69 7.35 -24.71
CA ASP A 20 -0.48 8.16 -24.35
C ASP A 20 -0.12 9.64 -24.34
N PRO A 21 -0.78 10.49 -25.16
CA PRO A 21 -0.42 11.91 -25.25
C PRO A 21 -0.55 12.67 -23.92
N SER A 22 -1.54 12.32 -23.10
CA SER A 22 -1.78 12.97 -21.80
C SER A 22 -0.72 12.57 -20.77
N ALA A 23 -0.30 11.31 -20.77
CA ALA A 23 0.80 10.83 -19.93
C ALA A 23 2.14 11.39 -20.43
N ALA A 24 2.38 11.42 -21.73
CA ALA A 24 3.58 11.98 -22.32
C ALA A 24 3.76 13.47 -21.98
N ALA A 25 2.69 14.25 -22.03
CA ALA A 25 2.72 15.67 -21.66
C ALA A 25 3.16 15.91 -20.20
N ILE A 26 2.88 14.97 -19.30
CA ILE A 26 3.21 15.05 -17.87
C ILE A 26 4.62 14.48 -17.63
N PHE A 27 4.91 13.27 -18.13
CA PHE A 27 6.07 12.47 -17.74
C PHE A 27 7.24 12.54 -18.74
N ALA A 28 6.96 12.99 -19.97
CA ALA A 28 7.96 13.13 -21.04
C ALA A 28 7.71 14.41 -21.87
N PRO A 29 7.69 15.60 -21.24
CA PRO A 29 7.47 16.85 -21.97
C PRO A 29 8.55 17.04 -23.05
N GLY A 30 8.10 17.33 -24.28
CA GLY A 30 9.00 17.41 -25.44
C GLY A 30 9.50 16.06 -25.94
N GLY A 31 8.87 14.94 -25.54
CA GLY A 31 9.20 13.58 -26.00
C GLY A 31 10.34 12.91 -25.22
N VAL A 32 10.88 13.55 -24.19
CA VAL A 32 11.97 13.02 -23.36
C VAL A 32 11.47 12.75 -21.96
N PRO A 33 11.58 11.52 -21.44
CA PRO A 33 11.20 11.19 -20.07
C PRO A 33 11.89 12.08 -19.05
N LEU A 34 11.16 12.50 -18.03
CA LEU A 34 11.73 13.30 -16.94
C LEU A 34 12.82 12.53 -16.21
N THR A 35 13.93 13.20 -15.93
CA THR A 35 15.05 12.68 -15.15
C THR A 35 15.04 13.22 -13.72
N GLU A 36 15.88 12.65 -12.84
CA GLU A 36 16.04 13.11 -11.46
C GLU A 36 16.31 14.62 -11.40
N GLY A 37 15.63 15.31 -10.49
CA GLY A 37 15.71 16.77 -10.35
C GLY A 37 14.86 17.56 -11.35
N GLY A 38 14.39 16.93 -12.43
CA GLY A 38 13.53 17.54 -13.43
C GLY A 38 12.21 18.04 -12.82
N ARG A 39 11.54 18.95 -13.53
CA ARG A 39 10.29 19.56 -13.03
C ARG A 39 9.07 18.74 -13.48
N LEU A 40 8.43 18.04 -12.56
CA LEU A 40 7.13 17.43 -12.79
C LEU A 40 6.02 18.46 -12.56
N GLN A 41 5.13 18.64 -13.54
CA GLN A 41 3.94 19.48 -13.43
C GLN A 41 2.69 18.64 -13.73
N GLN A 42 1.73 18.70 -12.81
CA GLN A 42 0.45 17.97 -12.91
C GLN A 42 -0.70 18.96 -12.68
N SER A 43 -0.84 19.94 -13.58
CA SER A 43 -1.80 21.04 -13.43
C SER A 43 -3.25 20.55 -13.36
N ASP A 44 -3.63 19.59 -14.21
CA ASP A 44 -4.97 19.01 -14.22
C ASP A 44 -5.28 18.26 -12.93
N LEU A 45 -4.31 17.46 -12.42
CA LEU A 45 -4.46 16.78 -11.14
C LEU A 45 -4.56 17.79 -9.99
N GLY A 46 -3.80 18.87 -10.06
CA GLY A 46 -3.91 19.99 -9.11
C GLY A 46 -5.31 20.59 -9.09
N GLY A 47 -5.91 20.80 -10.27
CA GLY A 47 -7.30 21.26 -10.42
C GLY A 47 -8.31 20.25 -9.84
N THR A 48 -8.14 18.98 -10.13
CA THR A 48 -8.97 17.89 -9.58
C THR A 48 -8.92 17.87 -8.05
N LEU A 49 -7.74 17.93 -7.46
CA LEU A 49 -7.57 17.94 -6.00
C LEU A 49 -8.16 19.23 -5.37
N ALA A 50 -8.02 20.37 -6.03
CA ALA A 50 -8.62 21.63 -5.59
C ALA A 50 -10.15 21.55 -5.60
N GLN A 51 -10.74 20.92 -6.62
CA GLN A 51 -12.19 20.71 -6.72
C GLN A 51 -12.67 19.77 -5.58
N ILE A 52 -12.00 18.65 -5.35
CA ILE A 52 -12.32 17.74 -4.22
C ILE A 52 -12.25 18.49 -2.89
N ARG A 53 -11.24 19.34 -2.68
CA ARG A 53 -11.09 20.13 -1.47
C ARG A 53 -12.23 21.13 -1.27
N THR A 54 -12.73 21.72 -2.35
CA THR A 54 -13.72 22.81 -2.29
C THR A 54 -15.15 22.28 -2.24
N VAL A 55 -15.45 21.27 -3.05
CA VAL A 55 -16.80 20.72 -3.22
C VAL A 55 -17.03 19.51 -2.32
N GLY A 56 -15.97 18.81 -1.96
CA GLY A 56 -16.01 17.57 -1.20
C GLY A 56 -15.79 16.35 -2.07
N VAL A 57 -15.39 15.25 -1.43
CA VAL A 57 -15.07 13.98 -2.11
C VAL A 57 -16.26 13.35 -2.85
N GLY A 58 -17.49 13.66 -2.44
CA GLY A 58 -18.72 13.19 -3.09
C GLY A 58 -18.81 13.59 -4.56
N ASP A 59 -18.23 14.74 -4.93
CA ASP A 59 -18.19 15.20 -6.32
C ASP A 59 -17.46 14.23 -7.27
N MET A 60 -16.48 13.50 -6.77
CA MET A 60 -15.77 12.45 -7.53
C MET A 60 -16.64 11.22 -7.81
N TYR A 61 -17.62 10.94 -6.98
CA TYR A 61 -18.44 9.74 -7.10
C TYR A 61 -19.77 9.97 -7.82
N GLU A 62 -20.37 11.15 -7.67
CA GLU A 62 -21.71 11.42 -8.20
C GLU A 62 -21.90 12.86 -8.72
N GLY A 63 -20.90 13.71 -8.60
CA GLY A 63 -20.94 15.08 -9.07
C GLY A 63 -20.26 15.31 -10.41
N LEU A 64 -19.90 16.55 -10.65
CA LEU A 64 -19.33 17.02 -11.92
C LEU A 64 -18.00 16.32 -12.25
N LEU A 65 -17.16 16.13 -11.23
CA LEU A 65 -15.89 15.43 -11.38
C LEU A 65 -16.11 13.95 -11.75
N GLY A 66 -17.11 13.29 -11.15
CA GLY A 66 -17.48 11.92 -11.49
C GLY A 66 -17.92 11.77 -12.95
N HIS A 67 -18.75 12.67 -13.46
CA HIS A 67 -19.15 12.70 -14.86
C HIS A 67 -17.95 12.91 -15.79
N LYS A 68 -17.10 13.89 -15.47
CA LYS A 68 -15.86 14.16 -16.23
C LYS A 68 -14.92 12.96 -16.25
N LEU A 69 -14.77 12.27 -15.13
CA LEU A 69 -13.95 11.07 -15.06
C LEU A 69 -14.53 9.93 -15.89
N ALA A 70 -15.85 9.70 -15.83
CA ALA A 70 -16.52 8.68 -16.61
C ALA A 70 -16.34 8.92 -18.13
N GLU A 71 -16.51 10.16 -18.59
CA GLU A 71 -16.29 10.55 -19.98
C GLU A 71 -14.82 10.33 -20.40
N ALA A 72 -13.87 10.79 -19.57
CA ALA A 72 -12.45 10.66 -19.84
C ALA A 72 -11.96 9.20 -19.87
N THR A 73 -12.50 8.33 -19.02
CA THR A 73 -12.16 6.89 -19.02
C THR A 73 -12.74 6.18 -20.24
N ALA A 74 -13.95 6.55 -20.70
CA ALA A 74 -14.52 6.04 -21.94
C ALA A 74 -13.65 6.38 -23.15
N ALA A 75 -13.18 7.64 -23.24
CA ALA A 75 -12.25 8.06 -24.29
C ALA A 75 -10.90 7.34 -24.22
N SER A 76 -10.49 6.88 -23.04
CA SER A 76 -9.24 6.12 -22.83
C SER A 76 -9.39 4.60 -23.05
N GLY A 77 -10.57 4.11 -23.46
CA GLY A 77 -10.82 2.70 -23.79
C GLY A 77 -11.09 1.79 -22.59
N GLY A 78 -11.32 2.36 -21.40
CA GLY A 78 -11.68 1.64 -20.17
C GLY A 78 -12.89 2.30 -19.50
N PRO A 79 -14.11 2.16 -20.06
CA PRO A 79 -15.25 2.93 -19.58
C PRO A 79 -15.60 2.57 -18.14
N ILE A 80 -15.63 3.59 -17.29
CA ILE A 80 -16.23 3.57 -15.96
C ILE A 80 -17.46 4.44 -16.03
N THR A 81 -18.60 3.96 -15.57
CA THR A 81 -19.82 4.75 -15.53
C THR A 81 -19.94 5.54 -14.23
N VAL A 82 -20.75 6.59 -14.20
CA VAL A 82 -21.09 7.29 -12.95
C VAL A 82 -21.76 6.34 -11.95
N SER A 83 -22.49 5.32 -12.45
CA SER A 83 -23.06 4.27 -11.59
C SER A 83 -21.98 3.43 -10.91
N ASP A 84 -20.92 3.07 -11.64
CA ASP A 84 -19.77 2.34 -11.06
C ASP A 84 -19.07 3.18 -9.99
N LEU A 85 -18.84 4.46 -10.26
CA LEU A 85 -18.27 5.39 -9.28
C LEU A 85 -19.14 5.49 -8.03
N ARG A 86 -20.45 5.68 -8.21
CA ARG A 86 -21.43 5.77 -7.10
C ARG A 86 -21.47 4.51 -6.25
N ASN A 87 -21.25 3.34 -6.86
CA ASN A 87 -21.22 2.04 -6.18
C ASN A 87 -19.86 1.71 -5.53
N ALA A 88 -18.78 2.40 -5.94
CA ALA A 88 -17.44 2.24 -5.39
C ALA A 88 -17.29 2.92 -4.01
N ARG A 89 -18.14 2.53 -3.05
CA ARG A 89 -18.12 3.13 -1.70
C ARG A 89 -17.06 2.50 -0.82
N PRO A 90 -16.39 3.30 0.02
CA PRO A 90 -15.53 2.77 1.08
C PRO A 90 -16.32 1.83 1.99
N ALA A 91 -15.77 0.67 2.27
CA ALA A 91 -16.33 -0.27 3.24
C ALA A 91 -15.53 -0.19 4.54
N LEU A 92 -16.24 -0.16 5.67
CA LEU A 92 -15.66 -0.37 6.98
C LEU A 92 -15.78 -1.86 7.33
N ALA A 93 -14.69 -2.46 7.73
CA ALA A 93 -14.66 -3.86 8.16
C ALA A 93 -13.91 -3.99 9.48
N PRO A 94 -14.31 -4.94 10.34
CA PRO A 94 -13.54 -5.27 11.54
C PRO A 94 -12.13 -5.71 11.16
N VAL A 95 -11.14 -5.21 11.88
CA VAL A 95 -9.73 -5.59 11.65
C VAL A 95 -9.50 -7.06 11.98
N LEU A 96 -8.52 -7.67 11.35
CA LEU A 96 -8.00 -8.96 11.76
C LEU A 96 -7.03 -8.73 12.92
N SER A 97 -7.41 -9.14 14.14
CA SER A 97 -6.60 -8.92 15.34
C SER A 97 -5.78 -10.12 15.74
N ARG A 98 -4.59 -9.86 16.29
CA ARG A 98 -3.72 -10.81 16.97
C ARG A 98 -3.15 -10.16 18.23
N ASP A 99 -2.94 -10.95 19.27
CA ASP A 99 -2.27 -10.50 20.48
C ASP A 99 -0.78 -10.88 20.44
N ALA A 100 0.07 -9.98 20.94
CA ALA A 100 1.49 -10.18 21.14
C ALA A 100 1.88 -9.64 22.53
N GLY A 101 1.88 -10.51 23.51
CA GLY A 101 2.09 -10.12 24.91
C GLY A 101 0.98 -9.22 25.41
N HIS A 102 1.30 -7.96 25.71
CA HIS A 102 0.35 -6.94 26.15
C HIS A 102 -0.16 -6.05 25.00
N ASP A 103 0.34 -6.27 23.81
CA ASP A 103 -0.02 -5.48 22.64
C ASP A 103 -1.02 -6.19 21.74
N HIS A 104 -1.83 -5.40 21.08
CA HIS A 104 -2.76 -5.85 20.05
C HIS A 104 -2.24 -5.43 18.68
N ILE A 105 -2.28 -6.34 17.73
CA ILE A 105 -1.90 -6.11 16.34
C ILE A 105 -3.16 -6.16 15.50
N ALA A 106 -3.47 -5.06 14.79
CA ALA A 106 -4.48 -5.02 13.77
C ALA A 106 -3.85 -5.16 12.39
N PHE A 107 -4.28 -6.16 11.64
CA PHE A 107 -3.98 -6.31 10.22
C PHE A 107 -5.16 -5.86 9.37
N LEU A 108 -4.91 -5.57 8.09
CA LEU A 108 -5.98 -5.30 7.13
C LEU A 108 -6.97 -6.47 7.10
N PRO A 109 -8.28 -6.18 7.16
CA PRO A 109 -9.30 -7.22 7.05
C PRO A 109 -9.46 -7.70 5.61
N LEU A 110 -10.02 -8.87 5.42
CA LEU A 110 -10.49 -9.31 4.11
C LEU A 110 -11.56 -8.31 3.57
N PRO A 111 -11.60 -8.08 2.26
CA PRO A 111 -10.97 -8.86 1.19
C PRO A 111 -9.50 -8.46 0.86
N ALA A 112 -8.85 -7.60 1.64
CA ALA A 112 -7.42 -7.33 1.47
C ALA A 112 -6.59 -8.50 2.02
N ASP A 113 -6.33 -9.48 1.17
CA ASP A 113 -5.67 -10.74 1.55
C ASP A 113 -4.21 -10.59 2.03
N GLY A 114 -3.58 -9.45 1.79
CA GLY A 114 -2.27 -9.13 2.35
C GLY A 114 -2.26 -9.05 3.88
N GLY A 115 -3.40 -8.72 4.51
CA GLY A 115 -3.50 -8.71 5.97
C GLY A 115 -3.48 -10.12 6.57
N VAL A 116 -4.26 -11.06 6.02
CA VAL A 116 -4.24 -12.45 6.47
C VAL A 116 -2.90 -13.13 6.14
N ALA A 117 -2.28 -12.76 5.02
CA ALA A 117 -0.93 -13.17 4.65
C ALA A 117 0.12 -12.71 5.67
N ALA A 118 0.03 -11.43 6.10
CA ALA A 118 0.91 -10.90 7.15
C ALA A 118 0.68 -11.58 8.51
N ALA A 119 -0.56 -11.83 8.88
CA ALA A 119 -0.89 -12.53 10.13
C ALA A 119 -0.38 -13.97 10.15
N ALA A 120 -0.43 -14.68 9.01
CA ALA A 120 0.13 -16.04 8.88
C ALA A 120 1.65 -16.03 9.02
N ALA A 121 2.35 -15.14 8.32
CA ALA A 121 3.79 -15.00 8.41
C ALA A 121 4.23 -14.60 9.81
N PHE A 122 3.53 -13.66 10.45
CA PHE A 122 3.81 -13.24 11.82
C PHE A 122 3.66 -14.41 12.82
N GLY A 123 2.64 -15.24 12.65
CA GLY A 123 2.47 -16.44 13.48
C GLY A 123 3.68 -17.39 13.45
N VAL A 124 4.37 -17.52 12.32
CA VAL A 124 5.61 -18.28 12.21
C VAL A 124 6.78 -17.55 12.88
N LEU A 125 6.97 -16.27 12.56
CA LEU A 125 8.11 -15.49 13.07
C LEU A 125 8.04 -15.20 14.56
N ALA A 126 6.84 -15.16 15.16
CA ALA A 126 6.66 -15.03 16.60
C ALA A 126 7.18 -16.26 17.38
N HIS A 127 7.21 -17.45 16.75
CA HIS A 127 7.77 -18.66 17.34
C HIS A 127 9.25 -18.81 17.02
N ASP A 128 9.65 -18.53 15.79
CA ASP A 128 11.03 -18.60 15.33
C ASP A 128 11.33 -17.41 14.40
N PRO A 129 11.96 -16.34 14.91
CA PRO A 129 12.33 -15.17 14.12
C PRO A 129 13.29 -15.48 12.95
N SER A 130 13.96 -16.61 12.96
CA SER A 130 14.87 -17.04 11.89
C SER A 130 14.15 -17.75 10.72
N ALA A 131 12.90 -18.19 10.91
CA ALA A 131 12.14 -19.01 9.96
C ALA A 131 11.53 -18.19 8.79
N MET A 132 12.29 -17.28 8.20
CA MET A 132 11.84 -16.38 7.13
C MET A 132 11.24 -17.12 5.92
N GLN A 133 11.87 -18.22 5.51
CA GLN A 133 11.38 -19.00 4.37
C GLN A 133 10.01 -19.64 4.68
N ALA A 134 9.85 -20.19 5.87
CA ALA A 134 8.58 -20.78 6.30
C ALA A 134 7.49 -19.70 6.46
N ALA A 135 7.84 -18.53 6.97
CA ALA A 135 6.93 -17.39 7.09
C ALA A 135 6.46 -16.89 5.70
N GLY A 136 7.37 -16.81 4.74
CA GLY A 136 7.04 -16.48 3.35
C GLY A 136 6.09 -17.49 2.72
N ALA A 137 6.37 -18.77 2.90
CA ALA A 137 5.51 -19.86 2.41
C ALA A 137 4.11 -19.83 3.05
N ALA A 138 4.02 -19.56 4.36
CA ALA A 138 2.75 -19.42 5.06
C ALA A 138 1.93 -18.23 4.55
N SER A 139 2.61 -17.09 4.33
CA SER A 139 2.02 -15.87 3.75
C SER A 139 1.38 -16.14 2.38
N GLU A 140 2.14 -16.74 1.47
CA GLU A 140 1.64 -17.04 0.13
C GLU A 140 0.55 -18.12 0.14
N ALA A 141 0.70 -19.16 0.94
CA ALA A 141 -0.26 -20.26 1.01
C ALA A 141 -1.64 -19.79 1.48
N VAL A 142 -1.71 -18.93 2.50
CA VAL A 142 -3.00 -18.43 3.00
C VAL A 142 -3.68 -17.51 2.00
N ALA A 143 -2.92 -16.63 1.34
CA ALA A 143 -3.46 -15.76 0.31
C ALA A 143 -3.93 -16.54 -0.92
N ALA A 144 -3.17 -17.55 -1.36
CA ALA A 144 -3.56 -18.42 -2.47
C ALA A 144 -4.85 -19.19 -2.16
N ARG A 145 -5.00 -19.71 -0.95
CA ARG A 145 -6.25 -20.35 -0.51
C ARG A 145 -7.42 -19.39 -0.55
N PHE A 146 -7.27 -18.21 0.02
CA PHE A 146 -8.34 -17.20 0.00
C PHE A 146 -8.77 -16.86 -1.43
N ARG A 147 -7.83 -16.67 -2.35
CA ARG A 147 -8.13 -16.37 -3.76
C ARG A 147 -8.80 -17.52 -4.49
N ALA A 148 -8.51 -18.77 -4.11
CA ALA A 148 -9.09 -19.94 -4.74
C ALA A 148 -10.50 -20.29 -4.22
N GLN A 149 -10.76 -20.09 -2.94
CA GLN A 149 -11.97 -20.62 -2.30
C GLN A 149 -12.72 -19.60 -1.43
N GLY A 150 -12.18 -18.40 -1.21
CA GLY A 150 -12.73 -17.46 -0.25
C GLY A 150 -12.56 -17.92 1.20
N GLY A 151 -13.45 -17.51 2.07
CA GLY A 151 -13.50 -17.92 3.47
C GLY A 151 -13.17 -16.80 4.45
N ASP A 152 -13.34 -17.07 5.73
CA ASP A 152 -12.99 -16.16 6.81
C ASP A 152 -11.53 -16.32 7.24
N ALA A 153 -10.97 -15.25 7.81
CA ALA A 153 -9.55 -15.21 8.19
C ALA A 153 -9.19 -16.25 9.27
N GLY A 154 -10.08 -16.52 10.23
CA GLY A 154 -9.84 -17.51 11.30
C GLY A 154 -9.67 -18.92 10.74
N THR A 155 -10.61 -19.33 9.89
CA THR A 155 -10.53 -20.63 9.19
C THR A 155 -9.28 -20.73 8.33
N LEU A 156 -8.99 -19.72 7.54
CA LEU A 156 -7.79 -19.71 6.67
C LEU A 156 -6.48 -19.83 7.46
N LEU A 157 -6.37 -19.15 8.59
CA LEU A 157 -5.17 -19.19 9.44
C LEU A 157 -5.03 -20.49 10.22
N SER A 158 -6.13 -21.19 10.53
CA SER A 158 -6.12 -22.49 11.20
C SER A 158 -5.75 -23.65 10.25
N GLN A 159 -5.97 -23.46 8.95
CA GLN A 159 -5.63 -24.45 7.93
C GLN A 159 -4.12 -24.48 7.67
N GLY A 160 -3.42 -25.46 8.23
CA GLY A 160 -2.03 -25.74 7.87
C GLY A 160 -1.88 -26.27 6.45
N GLY A 161 -0.64 -26.50 6.04
CA GLY A 161 -0.28 -27.15 4.78
C GLY A 161 0.10 -26.18 3.65
N THR A 162 0.57 -26.77 2.55
CA THR A 162 0.98 -26.05 1.34
C THR A 162 -0.23 -25.72 0.45
N ALA A 163 -0.12 -24.63 -0.29
CA ALA A 163 -1.03 -24.29 -1.36
C ALA A 163 -0.21 -24.01 -2.64
N PRO A 164 -0.82 -24.04 -3.82
CA PRO A 164 -0.17 -23.55 -5.02
C PRO A 164 0.34 -22.12 -4.79
N GLY A 165 1.52 -21.80 -5.29
CA GLY A 165 2.07 -20.45 -5.18
C GLY A 165 1.18 -19.42 -5.89
N LEU A 166 1.26 -18.19 -5.46
CA LEU A 166 0.62 -17.07 -6.16
C LEU A 166 1.34 -16.82 -7.50
N PRO A 167 0.61 -16.40 -8.54
CA PRO A 167 1.26 -15.88 -9.73
C PRO A 167 2.08 -14.63 -9.38
N ALA A 168 2.94 -14.19 -10.30
CA ALA A 168 3.65 -12.93 -10.13
C ALA A 168 2.64 -11.77 -10.02
N LEU A 169 2.63 -11.12 -8.86
CA LEU A 169 1.70 -10.03 -8.56
C LEU A 169 2.29 -8.67 -8.95
N PRO A 170 1.45 -7.66 -9.22
CA PRO A 170 1.90 -6.31 -9.55
C PRO A 170 2.49 -5.58 -8.33
N ALA A 171 3.12 -4.43 -8.61
CA ALA A 171 3.70 -3.57 -7.60
C ALA A 171 2.63 -2.89 -6.73
N SER A 172 3.02 -2.57 -5.50
CA SER A 172 2.26 -1.77 -4.55
C SER A 172 3.18 -0.77 -3.85
N THR A 173 2.59 0.18 -3.17
CA THR A 173 3.30 1.11 -2.29
C THR A 173 2.56 1.24 -0.97
N SER A 174 3.24 1.74 0.05
CA SER A 174 2.64 1.96 1.36
C SER A 174 3.12 3.27 1.97
N PHE A 175 2.31 3.84 2.85
CA PHE A 175 2.73 4.91 3.73
C PHE A 175 2.11 4.75 5.11
N VAL A 176 2.77 5.31 6.10
CA VAL A 176 2.30 5.37 7.48
C VAL A 176 2.41 6.80 8.00
N VAL A 177 1.45 7.23 8.78
CA VAL A 177 1.42 8.54 9.43
C VAL A 177 1.00 8.34 10.88
N VAL A 178 1.70 9.02 11.79
CA VAL A 178 1.40 8.97 13.23
C VAL A 178 1.46 10.39 13.78
N ASP A 179 0.47 10.78 14.57
CA ASP A 179 0.47 12.04 15.27
C ASP A 179 1.09 11.90 16.66
N ARG A 180 1.32 13.03 17.34
CA ARG A 180 1.93 13.07 18.67
C ARG A 180 1.08 12.45 19.78
N LYS A 181 -0.22 12.21 19.52
CA LYS A 181 -1.14 11.60 20.47
C LYS A 181 -1.27 10.09 20.28
N GLY A 182 -0.57 9.53 19.29
CA GLY A 182 -0.66 8.13 18.93
C GLY A 182 -1.78 7.80 17.93
N GLY A 183 -2.46 8.82 17.38
CA GLY A 183 -3.37 8.61 16.25
C GLY A 183 -2.56 8.16 15.04
N ALA A 184 -2.88 7.00 14.48
CA ALA A 184 -2.09 6.37 13.42
C ALA A 184 -2.93 5.97 12.22
N VAL A 185 -2.31 6.08 11.03
CA VAL A 185 -2.85 5.58 9.77
C VAL A 185 -1.76 4.78 9.06
N ALA A 186 -2.09 3.58 8.62
CA ALA A 186 -1.25 2.77 7.74
C ALA A 186 -2.04 2.45 6.46
N CYS A 187 -1.50 2.82 5.32
CA CYS A 187 -2.13 2.63 4.01
C CYS A 187 -1.25 1.79 3.10
N SER A 188 -1.90 0.91 2.34
CA SER A 188 -1.27 0.19 1.24
C SER A 188 -2.08 0.42 -0.03
N LEU A 189 -1.42 0.79 -1.12
CA LEU A 189 -2.02 1.29 -2.35
C LEU A 189 -1.41 0.62 -3.57
N THR A 190 -2.20 0.55 -4.65
CA THR A 190 -1.71 0.08 -5.95
C THR A 190 -2.48 0.71 -7.10
N LEU A 191 -1.80 0.90 -8.23
CA LEU A 191 -2.42 1.11 -9.53
C LEU A 191 -2.54 -0.21 -10.32
N ASN A 192 -2.33 -1.34 -9.65
CA ASN A 192 -2.36 -2.70 -10.19
C ASN A 192 -1.35 -2.94 -11.33
N ASN A 193 -0.42 -2.05 -11.51
CA ASN A 193 0.78 -2.11 -12.35
C ASN A 193 1.62 -0.87 -12.09
N LEU A 194 2.91 -0.88 -12.50
CA LEU A 194 3.74 0.34 -12.51
C LEU A 194 3.13 1.34 -13.51
N PHE A 195 2.77 2.52 -13.06
CA PHE A 195 1.97 3.53 -13.80
C PHE A 195 0.61 3.01 -14.33
N GLY A 196 0.01 2.03 -13.67
CA GLY A 196 -1.31 1.52 -14.01
C GLY A 196 -1.43 1.06 -15.48
N THR A 197 -2.34 1.67 -16.23
CA THR A 197 -2.49 1.45 -17.67
C THR A 197 -1.50 2.26 -18.53
N GLY A 198 -0.72 3.13 -17.93
CA GLY A 198 0.09 4.14 -18.64
C GLY A 198 -0.73 5.27 -19.26
N ARG A 199 -2.02 5.36 -18.97
CA ARG A 199 -2.95 6.36 -19.53
C ARG A 199 -3.43 7.32 -18.45
N VAL A 200 -3.52 8.58 -18.80
CA VAL A 200 -4.09 9.63 -17.94
C VAL A 200 -5.46 10.01 -18.46
N ALA A 201 -6.47 10.04 -17.59
CA ALA A 201 -7.80 10.50 -17.91
C ALA A 201 -7.76 11.99 -18.31
N PRO A 202 -8.06 12.32 -19.59
CA PRO A 202 -7.86 13.68 -20.10
C PRO A 202 -8.58 14.75 -19.27
N GLY A 203 -7.88 15.86 -19.01
CA GLY A 203 -8.41 17.00 -18.26
C GLY A 203 -8.65 16.76 -16.76
N THR A 204 -8.37 15.55 -16.24
CA THR A 204 -8.43 15.24 -14.81
C THR A 204 -7.04 15.08 -14.19
N GLY A 205 -6.04 14.75 -14.99
CA GLY A 205 -4.69 14.41 -14.54
C GLY A 205 -4.60 13.09 -13.76
N ILE A 206 -5.68 12.31 -13.70
CA ILE A 206 -5.73 11.03 -12.97
C ILE A 206 -5.11 9.93 -13.84
N LEU A 207 -4.04 9.32 -13.34
CA LEU A 207 -3.43 8.14 -13.93
C LEU A 207 -4.33 6.92 -13.66
N LEU A 208 -4.73 6.22 -14.71
CA LEU A 208 -5.71 5.13 -14.61
C LEU A 208 -5.05 3.82 -14.16
N ALA A 209 -5.62 3.20 -13.15
CA ALA A 209 -5.20 1.89 -12.67
C ALA A 209 -5.45 0.80 -13.73
N ALA A 210 -4.61 -0.24 -13.75
CA ALA A 210 -4.87 -1.42 -14.55
C ALA A 210 -6.02 -2.24 -13.94
N SER A 211 -6.81 -2.90 -14.79
CA SER A 211 -7.95 -3.69 -14.33
C SER A 211 -7.51 -4.94 -13.56
N PRO A 212 -8.07 -5.19 -12.37
CA PRO A 212 -7.82 -6.43 -11.63
C PRO A 212 -8.32 -7.69 -12.36
N ALA A 213 -9.19 -7.55 -13.36
CA ALA A 213 -9.61 -8.65 -14.22
C ALA A 213 -8.53 -9.11 -15.21
N VAL A 214 -7.55 -8.24 -15.51
CA VAL A 214 -6.44 -8.56 -16.41
C VAL A 214 -5.23 -9.11 -15.63
N LYS A 215 -4.97 -8.55 -14.45
CA LYS A 215 -3.92 -9.02 -13.53
C LYS A 215 -4.50 -9.11 -12.12
N PRO A 216 -4.24 -10.19 -11.38
CA PRO A 216 -4.67 -10.27 -9.99
C PRO A 216 -4.04 -9.13 -9.18
N PRO A 217 -4.77 -8.54 -8.22
CA PRO A 217 -4.24 -7.45 -7.40
C PRO A 217 -3.04 -7.91 -6.56
N PRO A 218 -2.11 -7.01 -6.18
CA PRO A 218 -1.02 -7.34 -5.28
C PRO A 218 -1.54 -7.67 -3.88
N LEU A 219 -0.70 -8.27 -3.04
CA LEU A 219 -0.95 -8.30 -1.61
C LEU A 219 -0.78 -6.88 -1.05
N LEU A 220 -1.84 -6.36 -0.45
CA LEU A 220 -1.82 -5.07 0.22
C LEU A 220 -1.64 -5.31 1.71
N GLY A 221 -0.45 -5.04 2.24
CA GLY A 221 -0.07 -5.31 3.62
C GLY A 221 0.05 -4.03 4.46
N ALA A 222 -0.66 -3.99 5.59
CA ALA A 222 -0.46 -2.97 6.61
C ALA A 222 -0.84 -3.53 7.99
N ALA A 223 -0.22 -2.98 9.03
CA ALA A 223 -0.55 -3.30 10.41
C ALA A 223 -0.37 -2.10 11.33
N ILE A 224 -1.15 -2.08 12.41
CA ILE A 224 -1.01 -1.13 13.52
C ILE A 224 -0.93 -1.91 14.81
N VAL A 225 -0.05 -1.50 15.71
CA VAL A 225 0.16 -2.10 17.03
C VAL A 225 -0.13 -1.07 18.11
N TRP A 226 -0.91 -1.47 19.11
CA TRP A 226 -1.20 -0.64 20.27
C TRP A 226 -1.33 -1.50 21.53
N ASN A 227 -1.18 -0.86 22.68
CA ASN A 227 -1.43 -1.46 23.96
C ASN A 227 -2.78 -0.96 24.50
N GLU A 228 -3.72 -1.87 24.70
CA GLU A 228 -5.09 -1.52 25.12
C GLU A 228 -5.15 -1.09 26.58
N ASN A 229 -4.32 -1.68 27.44
CA ASN A 229 -4.32 -1.38 28.87
C ASN A 229 -3.92 0.06 29.21
N ILE A 230 -3.02 0.63 28.41
CA ILE A 230 -2.54 2.01 28.56
C ILE A 230 -3.01 2.94 27.44
N HIS A 231 -3.87 2.44 26.54
CA HIS A 231 -4.41 3.17 25.37
C HIS A 231 -3.31 3.88 24.56
N ALA A 232 -2.24 3.19 24.27
CA ALA A 232 -1.05 3.78 23.68
C ALA A 232 -0.61 3.07 22.40
N PHE A 233 -0.21 3.86 21.40
CA PHE A 233 0.30 3.42 20.12
C PHE A 233 1.74 2.90 20.26
N LYS A 234 2.07 1.81 19.56
CA LYS A 234 3.42 1.25 19.50
C LYS A 234 4.01 1.28 18.09
N ALA A 235 3.30 0.79 17.09
CA ALA A 235 3.83 0.73 15.74
C ALA A 235 2.76 0.88 14.64
N ALA A 236 3.16 1.47 13.51
CA ALA A 236 2.42 1.42 12.26
C ALA A 236 3.35 0.99 11.14
N ILE A 237 2.94 0.00 10.36
CA ILE A 237 3.77 -0.66 9.36
C ILE A 237 2.99 -0.77 8.07
N GLY A 238 3.60 -0.36 6.95
CA GLY A 238 3.09 -0.58 5.62
C GLY A 238 4.05 -1.43 4.81
N GLY A 239 3.55 -2.49 4.20
CA GLY A 239 4.32 -3.41 3.38
C GLY A 239 4.02 -3.26 1.89
N SER A 240 5.02 -3.52 1.06
CA SER A 240 4.94 -3.61 -0.39
C SER A 240 5.91 -4.67 -0.90
N GLY A 241 5.93 -4.94 -2.21
CA GLY A 241 6.80 -5.94 -2.80
C GLY A 241 6.06 -7.17 -3.29
N GLN A 242 4.99 -6.95 -4.05
CA GLN A 242 4.29 -8.04 -4.76
C GLN A 242 3.80 -9.14 -3.79
N ASN A 243 4.23 -10.39 -4.00
CA ASN A 243 3.90 -11.53 -3.15
C ASN A 243 4.50 -11.43 -1.74
N ALA A 244 5.58 -10.68 -1.57
CA ALA A 244 6.29 -10.57 -0.30
C ALA A 244 5.75 -9.46 0.63
N ALA A 245 4.72 -8.72 0.25
CA ALA A 245 4.20 -7.60 1.06
C ALA A 245 3.71 -8.06 2.45
N GLY A 246 3.05 -9.23 2.55
CA GLY A 246 2.63 -9.80 3.83
C GLY A 246 3.83 -10.18 4.71
N LEU A 247 4.83 -10.85 4.13
CA LEU A 247 6.08 -11.17 4.82
C LEU A 247 6.83 -9.92 5.28
N ALA A 248 6.83 -8.87 4.46
CA ALA A 248 7.48 -7.60 4.81
C ALA A 248 6.87 -6.97 6.08
N VAL A 249 5.54 -6.92 6.17
CA VAL A 249 4.85 -6.47 7.39
C VAL A 249 5.20 -7.35 8.58
N ALA A 250 5.10 -8.67 8.43
CA ALA A 250 5.35 -9.63 9.51
C ALA A 250 6.79 -9.56 10.03
N SER A 251 7.76 -9.39 9.15
CA SER A 251 9.18 -9.29 9.52
C SER A 251 9.45 -8.06 10.39
N VAL A 252 8.87 -6.92 10.02
CA VAL A 252 9.02 -5.69 10.81
C VAL A 252 8.27 -5.79 12.14
N LEU A 253 7.09 -6.41 12.17
CA LEU A 253 6.36 -6.68 13.41
C LEU A 253 7.19 -7.53 14.38
N ALA A 254 7.76 -8.64 13.92
CA ALA A 254 8.57 -9.52 14.75
C ALA A 254 9.80 -8.80 15.32
N GLN A 255 10.39 -7.88 14.56
CA GLN A 255 11.52 -7.06 15.02
C GLN A 255 11.06 -5.97 16.00
N ALA A 256 9.93 -5.32 15.76
CA ALA A 256 9.38 -4.30 16.65
C ALA A 256 9.11 -4.85 18.06
N GLU A 257 8.67 -6.13 18.14
CA GLU A 257 8.44 -6.81 19.41
C GLU A 257 9.74 -7.20 20.15
N THR A 258 10.85 -7.36 19.43
CA THR A 258 12.09 -7.87 20.02
C THR A 258 13.20 -6.82 20.17
N SER A 259 13.37 -5.95 19.18
CA SER A 259 14.50 -5.02 19.12
C SER A 259 14.13 -3.55 19.00
N GLY A 260 12.87 -3.23 18.74
CA GLY A 260 12.40 -1.86 18.53
C GLY A 260 12.94 -1.17 17.28
N GLY A 261 13.57 -1.91 16.37
CA GLY A 261 14.15 -1.40 15.13
C GLY A 261 13.59 -2.07 13.89
N MET A 262 14.06 -1.65 12.71
CA MET A 262 13.74 -2.26 11.44
C MET A 262 15.01 -2.68 10.71
N SER A 263 15.09 -3.95 10.34
CA SER A 263 16.10 -4.50 9.43
C SER A 263 15.50 -4.73 8.04
N PRO A 264 16.32 -4.83 6.99
CA PRO A 264 15.82 -5.14 5.66
C PRO A 264 15.03 -6.46 5.64
N VAL A 265 13.87 -6.43 5.02
CA VAL A 265 13.03 -7.60 4.81
C VAL A 265 13.49 -8.39 3.57
N PRO A 266 13.13 -9.68 3.40
CA PRO A 266 13.51 -10.44 2.20
C PRO A 266 12.99 -9.81 0.91
N ASP A 267 13.80 -9.86 -0.17
CA ASP A 267 13.37 -9.41 -1.49
C ASP A 267 12.20 -10.26 -2.02
N PRO A 268 11.27 -9.66 -2.78
CA PRO A 268 11.17 -8.25 -3.18
C PRO A 268 10.46 -7.36 -2.14
N GLY A 269 10.26 -7.85 -0.92
CA GLY A 269 9.58 -7.12 0.15
C GLY A 269 10.24 -5.79 0.49
N ARG A 270 9.41 -4.79 0.78
CA ARG A 270 9.79 -3.48 1.31
C ARG A 270 8.82 -3.09 2.41
N ALA A 271 9.29 -2.40 3.41
CA ALA A 271 8.45 -1.89 4.48
C ALA A 271 8.75 -0.44 4.81
N ASN A 272 7.72 0.28 5.22
CA ASN A 272 7.79 1.59 5.83
C ASN A 272 7.17 1.50 7.22
N ALA A 273 7.82 2.03 8.24
CA ALA A 273 7.36 1.87 9.60
C ALA A 273 7.62 3.11 10.47
N VAL A 274 6.73 3.32 11.42
CA VAL A 274 6.95 4.13 12.61
C VAL A 274 6.83 3.18 13.81
N ILE A 275 7.89 3.09 14.62
CA ILE A 275 7.96 2.22 15.79
C ILE A 275 8.35 3.07 16.99
N CYS A 276 7.52 3.10 18.02
CA CYS A 276 7.74 3.83 19.28
C CYS A 276 7.92 2.80 20.41
N ALA A 277 9.16 2.48 20.73
CA ALA A 277 9.50 1.42 21.69
C ALA A 277 8.88 1.63 23.07
N GLN A 278 8.64 2.87 23.46
CA GLN A 278 8.03 3.25 24.75
C GLN A 278 6.67 3.93 24.59
N TYR A 279 5.99 3.62 23.50
CA TYR A 279 4.62 4.05 23.15
C TYR A 279 4.43 5.56 22.98
N LEU A 280 3.32 5.93 22.31
CA LEU A 280 2.79 7.27 22.24
C LEU A 280 1.41 7.34 22.91
N PRO A 281 1.10 8.39 23.63
CA PRO A 281 1.84 9.67 23.80
C PRO A 281 2.96 9.65 24.87
N GLY A 282 3.42 8.49 25.35
CA GLY A 282 4.39 8.40 26.44
C GLY A 282 5.73 9.06 26.10
N GLU A 283 6.59 8.36 25.36
CA GLU A 283 7.96 8.77 25.04
C GLU A 283 8.17 9.00 23.54
N PRO A 284 7.85 10.20 23.00
CA PRO A 284 8.00 10.48 21.57
C PRO A 284 9.42 10.28 21.02
N GLN A 285 10.44 10.45 21.86
CA GLN A 285 11.84 10.24 21.50
C GLN A 285 12.18 8.77 21.24
N SER A 286 11.35 7.84 21.70
CA SER A 286 11.49 6.40 21.43
C SER A 286 11.05 6.02 20.02
N CYS A 287 10.46 6.96 19.28
CA CYS A 287 9.92 6.70 17.96
C CYS A 287 11.02 6.72 16.88
N GLN A 288 11.07 5.68 16.10
CA GLN A 288 11.90 5.54 14.91
C GLN A 288 11.02 5.60 13.66
N PHE A 289 11.44 6.41 12.70
CA PHE A 289 10.78 6.57 11.41
C PHE A 289 11.67 5.92 10.35
N SER A 290 11.24 4.84 9.76
CA SER A 290 12.09 4.02 8.91
C SER A 290 11.44 3.69 7.57
N THR A 291 12.26 3.66 6.53
CA THR A 291 11.93 3.10 5.22
C THR A 291 12.96 2.05 4.85
N ASP A 292 12.58 1.09 4.02
CA ASP A 292 13.54 0.10 3.54
C ASP A 292 14.62 0.78 2.69
N PRO A 293 15.92 0.62 3.03
CA PRO A 293 17.02 1.34 2.36
C PRO A 293 17.20 0.94 0.89
N ARG A 294 16.66 -0.21 0.47
CA ARG A 294 16.68 -0.66 -0.93
C ARG A 294 15.55 -0.02 -1.76
N GLY A 295 14.57 0.60 -1.10
CA GLY A 295 13.53 1.39 -1.73
C GLY A 295 13.96 2.84 -1.90
N SER A 296 13.01 3.68 -2.29
CA SER A 296 13.21 5.13 -2.38
C SER A 296 12.18 5.86 -1.51
N GLY A 297 11.80 5.23 -0.40
CA GLY A 297 10.90 5.81 0.58
C GLY A 297 11.53 7.02 1.27
N LEU A 298 10.69 7.89 1.79
CA LEU A 298 11.08 9.02 2.62
C LEU A 298 10.47 8.84 4.00
N ALA A 299 11.32 8.90 5.03
CA ALA A 299 10.87 8.99 6.40
C ALA A 299 11.13 10.42 6.91
N SER A 300 10.11 11.03 7.49
CA SER A 300 10.19 12.35 8.08
C SER A 300 9.46 12.36 9.40
N GLY A 301 10.13 12.72 10.44
CA GLY A 301 9.59 12.89 11.77
C GLY A 301 10.61 13.62 12.62
N GLY A 302 10.18 14.41 13.55
CA GLY A 302 11.10 15.15 14.40
C GLY A 302 10.46 15.54 15.72
N SER A 303 11.22 15.40 16.78
CA SER A 303 11.06 16.18 18.00
C SER A 303 11.39 17.63 17.65
N GLN A 304 10.38 18.51 17.55
CA GLN A 304 10.60 19.93 17.76
C GLN A 304 10.44 20.23 19.24
#